data_87623b47cf40148aab231ad124544714
#
_entry.id   87623b47cf40148aab231ad124544714
#
_cell.length_a   1.000
_cell.length_b   1.000
_cell.length_c   1.000
_cell.angle_alpha   90.00
_cell.angle_beta   90.00
_cell.angle_gamma   90.00
#
_symmetry.space_group_name_H-M   'P 1'
#
loop_
_entity.id
_entity.type
_entity.pdbx_description
1 polymer ?
#
loop_
_entity_poly.entity_id
_entity_poly.type
_entity_poly.pdbx_seq_one_letter_code
_entity_poly.pdbx_strand_id
1 'polypeptide(L)'
;MAFTERLQDAGVRVWGTTREPSRLQATAGRRGFTPVVLDLNDVDAAEKAFLAAADQAGGTFDLLINNAGFGHFSPFVDADPAVWSRQLEAMLVTTMRLTHLHLGRLRGRGRMRGGIVNVSSVAVDFPLPHMSGYNVAKAGLSAFSESLIFEMRGTEVIVVDFRPGDYRTAFNQSMSPTTLLTQQPGLASIWRRLDHNLNTAPLPVRAARDLERALLRGKSGTLRSGSLFQTVIAPFLSRFAPLALKRALMARYFGAS
;
A
#
# COMPACT_ATOMS: atom_id res chain seq x y z
N MET A 1 -7.63 9.19 -0.59
CA MET A 1 -8.46 10.17 -1.33
C MET A 1 -8.18 10.13 -2.84
N ALA A 2 -6.94 10.31 -3.34
CA ALA A 2 -6.67 10.41 -4.79
C ALA A 2 -7.19 9.23 -5.65
N PHE A 3 -7.07 7.98 -5.19
CA PHE A 3 -7.68 6.83 -5.88
C PHE A 3 -9.21 6.91 -5.89
N THR A 4 -9.80 7.25 -4.74
CA THR A 4 -11.25 7.40 -4.60
C THR A 4 -11.81 8.45 -5.57
N GLU A 5 -11.23 9.65 -5.56
CA GLU A 5 -11.64 10.75 -6.42
C GLU A 5 -11.53 10.36 -7.89
N ARG A 6 -10.40 9.77 -8.28
CA ARG A 6 -10.18 9.36 -9.68
C ARG A 6 -11.15 8.27 -10.16
N LEU A 7 -11.48 7.31 -9.30
CA LEU A 7 -12.46 6.27 -9.62
C LEU A 7 -13.88 6.83 -9.69
N GLN A 8 -14.23 7.77 -8.80
CA GLN A 8 -15.54 8.45 -8.86
C GLN A 8 -15.69 9.29 -10.13
N ASP A 9 -14.64 10.03 -10.54
CA ASP A 9 -14.63 10.79 -11.80
C ASP A 9 -14.85 9.88 -13.02
N ALA A 10 -14.40 8.62 -12.93
CA ALA A 10 -14.65 7.59 -13.93
C ALA A 10 -16.04 6.90 -13.80
N GLY A 11 -16.92 7.38 -12.91
CA GLY A 11 -18.25 6.84 -12.70
C GLY A 11 -18.31 5.56 -11.85
N VAL A 12 -17.23 5.18 -11.17
CA VAL A 12 -17.16 3.99 -10.33
C VAL A 12 -17.76 4.28 -8.96
N ARG A 13 -18.62 3.40 -8.45
CA ARG A 13 -19.09 3.44 -7.06
C ARG A 13 -17.99 2.94 -6.13
N VAL A 14 -17.67 3.69 -5.09
CA VAL A 14 -16.54 3.41 -4.19
C VAL A 14 -17.02 3.21 -2.76
N TRP A 15 -16.68 2.08 -2.16
CA TRP A 15 -16.73 1.84 -0.72
C TRP A 15 -15.37 2.14 -0.13
N GLY A 16 -15.26 3.23 0.61
CA GLY A 16 -13.98 3.68 1.17
C GLY A 16 -13.91 3.41 2.68
N THR A 17 -12.81 2.80 3.13
CA THR A 17 -12.65 2.41 4.53
C THR A 17 -11.96 3.46 5.37
N THR A 18 -12.36 3.58 6.64
CA THR A 18 -11.69 4.38 7.67
C THR A 18 -11.77 3.68 9.02
N ARG A 19 -10.75 3.86 9.88
CA ARG A 19 -10.79 3.42 11.27
C ARG A 19 -11.59 4.37 12.18
N GLU A 20 -11.74 5.62 11.78
CA GLU A 20 -12.33 6.68 12.58
C GLU A 20 -13.77 6.96 12.12
N PRO A 21 -14.79 6.61 12.93
CA PRO A 21 -16.20 6.89 12.61
C PRO A 21 -16.47 8.38 12.34
N SER A 22 -15.76 9.29 13.00
CA SER A 22 -15.88 10.74 12.80
C SER A 22 -15.58 11.19 11.37
N ARG A 23 -14.71 10.48 10.67
CA ARG A 23 -14.39 10.75 9.25
C ARG A 23 -15.51 10.35 8.29
N LEU A 24 -16.45 9.52 8.73
CA LEU A 24 -17.62 9.16 7.91
C LEU A 24 -18.46 10.40 7.60
N GLN A 25 -18.64 11.28 8.58
CA GLN A 25 -19.43 12.50 8.41
C GLN A 25 -18.80 13.46 7.37
N ALA A 26 -17.47 13.56 7.36
CA ALA A 26 -16.76 14.41 6.40
C ALA A 26 -16.84 13.92 4.93
N THR A 27 -17.23 12.64 4.75
CA THR A 27 -17.38 12.02 3.43
C THR A 27 -18.82 11.67 3.10
N ALA A 28 -19.72 11.82 4.06
CA ALA A 28 -21.16 11.62 3.87
C ALA A 28 -21.69 12.59 2.80
N GLY A 29 -22.52 12.10 1.89
CA GLY A 29 -23.12 12.91 0.82
C GLY A 29 -22.27 13.04 -0.46
N ARG A 30 -21.06 12.52 -0.51
CA ARG A 30 -20.31 12.44 -1.78
C ARG A 30 -21.00 11.43 -2.70
N ARG A 31 -21.42 11.91 -3.89
CA ARG A 31 -22.09 11.06 -4.87
C ARG A 31 -21.19 9.87 -5.27
N GLY A 32 -21.73 8.66 -5.21
CA GLY A 32 -21.01 7.44 -5.58
C GLY A 32 -19.95 6.99 -4.55
N PHE A 33 -19.98 7.50 -3.32
CA PHE A 33 -19.11 7.10 -2.23
C PHE A 33 -19.90 6.57 -1.04
N THR A 34 -19.55 5.38 -0.58
CA THR A 34 -20.09 4.77 0.64
C THR A 34 -18.96 4.57 1.65
N PRO A 35 -18.96 5.29 2.78
CA PRO A 35 -17.96 5.12 3.81
C PRO A 35 -18.21 3.85 4.63
N VAL A 36 -17.12 3.13 4.98
CA VAL A 36 -17.16 1.91 5.78
C VAL A 36 -16.19 2.04 6.95
N VAL A 37 -16.64 1.79 8.19
CA VAL A 37 -15.73 1.66 9.33
C VAL A 37 -15.08 0.28 9.26
N LEU A 38 -13.74 0.26 9.16
CA LEU A 38 -12.98 -0.97 9.10
C LEU A 38 -11.57 -0.72 9.66
N ASP A 39 -11.22 -1.43 10.73
CA ASP A 39 -9.86 -1.45 11.27
C ASP A 39 -9.17 -2.77 10.89
N LEU A 40 -8.09 -2.68 10.14
CA LEU A 40 -7.30 -3.85 9.73
C LEU A 40 -6.53 -4.51 10.88
N ASN A 41 -6.44 -3.89 12.04
CA ASN A 41 -5.85 -4.50 13.24
C ASN A 41 -6.85 -5.35 14.03
N ASP A 42 -8.13 -5.27 13.72
CA ASP A 42 -9.17 -6.17 14.23
C ASP A 42 -9.66 -7.03 13.06
N VAL A 43 -9.03 -8.19 12.90
CA VAL A 43 -9.23 -9.06 11.74
C VAL A 43 -10.69 -9.50 11.60
N ASP A 44 -11.30 -9.93 12.69
CA ASP A 44 -12.68 -10.46 12.67
C ASP A 44 -13.70 -9.36 12.41
N ALA A 45 -13.51 -8.18 13.00
CA ALA A 45 -14.33 -7.01 12.69
C ALA A 45 -14.13 -6.53 11.25
N ALA A 46 -12.90 -6.55 10.73
CA ALA A 46 -12.60 -6.20 9.35
C ALA A 46 -13.29 -7.13 8.34
N GLU A 47 -13.26 -8.44 8.58
CA GLU A 47 -13.97 -9.42 7.73
C GLU A 47 -15.49 -9.19 7.74
N LYS A 48 -16.08 -9.00 8.92
CA LYS A 48 -17.52 -8.71 9.05
C LYS A 48 -17.91 -7.43 8.31
N ALA A 49 -17.14 -6.36 8.50
CA ALA A 49 -17.39 -5.09 7.83
C ALA A 49 -17.23 -5.20 6.30
N PHE A 50 -16.22 -5.93 5.82
CA PHE A 50 -16.01 -6.21 4.41
C PHE A 50 -17.18 -6.97 3.80
N LEU A 51 -17.62 -8.05 4.44
CA LEU A 51 -18.75 -8.86 3.97
C LEU A 51 -20.06 -8.07 3.93
N ALA A 52 -20.36 -7.31 4.98
CA ALA A 52 -21.54 -6.44 5.02
C ALA A 52 -21.52 -5.39 3.91
N ALA A 53 -20.37 -4.76 3.66
CA ALA A 53 -20.21 -3.81 2.57
C ALA A 53 -20.33 -4.47 1.19
N ALA A 54 -19.81 -5.68 1.01
CA ALA A 54 -19.97 -6.45 -0.21
C ALA A 54 -21.45 -6.82 -0.49
N ASP A 55 -22.18 -7.20 0.53
CA ASP A 55 -23.62 -7.50 0.41
C ASP A 55 -24.42 -6.25 0.00
N GLN A 56 -24.11 -5.08 0.56
CA GLN A 56 -24.68 -3.79 0.14
C GLN A 56 -24.31 -3.41 -1.30
N ALA A 57 -23.12 -3.85 -1.78
CA ALA A 57 -22.68 -3.62 -3.14
C ALA A 57 -23.32 -4.55 -4.18
N GLY A 58 -24.16 -5.51 -3.74
CA GLY A 58 -24.81 -6.52 -4.59
C GLY A 58 -24.08 -7.87 -4.55
N GLY A 59 -23.46 -8.20 -3.42
CA GLY A 59 -22.85 -9.50 -3.11
C GLY A 59 -21.35 -9.57 -3.26
N THR A 60 -20.72 -8.70 -4.05
CA THR A 60 -19.24 -8.55 -4.12
C THR A 60 -18.87 -7.23 -4.79
N PHE A 61 -17.60 -6.87 -4.70
CA PHE A 61 -17.01 -5.77 -5.46
C PHE A 61 -16.43 -6.30 -6.79
N ASP A 62 -16.35 -5.43 -7.80
CA ASP A 62 -15.64 -5.75 -9.04
C ASP A 62 -14.12 -5.49 -8.90
N LEU A 63 -13.72 -4.62 -7.96
CA LEU A 63 -12.33 -4.24 -7.70
C LEU A 63 -12.08 -4.09 -6.20
N LEU A 64 -11.07 -4.78 -5.69
CA LEU A 64 -10.54 -4.59 -4.33
C LEU A 64 -9.20 -3.86 -4.41
N ILE A 65 -9.07 -2.72 -3.72
CA ILE A 65 -7.81 -1.97 -3.61
C ILE A 65 -7.32 -2.02 -2.15
N ASN A 66 -6.32 -2.81 -1.90
CA ASN A 66 -5.63 -2.93 -0.63
C ASN A 66 -4.59 -1.81 -0.52
N ASN A 67 -5.01 -0.64 -0.07
CA ASN A 67 -4.19 0.58 -0.03
C ASN A 67 -3.79 1.01 1.38
N ALA A 68 -4.51 0.60 2.40
CA ALA A 68 -4.24 1.04 3.77
C ALA A 68 -2.81 0.66 4.20
N GLY A 69 -2.17 1.58 4.90
CA GLY A 69 -0.81 1.36 5.37
C GLY A 69 -0.33 2.52 6.23
N PHE A 70 0.62 2.23 7.11
CA PHE A 70 1.28 3.20 7.97
C PHE A 70 2.75 2.83 8.17
N GLY A 71 3.58 3.84 8.41
CA GLY A 71 5.00 3.67 8.69
C GLY A 71 5.28 3.78 10.19
N HIS A 72 6.42 3.22 10.60
CA HIS A 72 7.04 3.49 11.90
C HIS A 72 8.54 3.58 11.68
N PHE A 73 9.13 4.69 12.08
CA PHE A 73 10.56 4.94 11.94
C PHE A 73 11.25 4.81 13.30
N SER A 74 12.03 3.75 13.48
CA SER A 74 12.78 3.47 14.70
C SER A 74 13.92 2.47 14.41
N PRO A 75 15.08 2.53 15.09
CA PRO A 75 15.99 1.40 15.14
C PRO A 75 15.24 0.15 15.59
N PHE A 76 15.51 -0.99 14.97
CA PHE A 76 14.74 -2.21 15.26
C PHE A 76 14.89 -2.67 16.72
N VAL A 77 16.05 -2.47 17.31
CA VAL A 77 16.32 -2.81 18.72
C VAL A 77 15.48 -2.00 19.69
N ASP A 78 15.10 -0.76 19.33
CA ASP A 78 14.33 0.16 20.17
C ASP A 78 12.82 0.13 19.80
N ALA A 79 12.45 -0.59 18.74
CA ALA A 79 11.07 -0.65 18.28
C ALA A 79 10.24 -1.56 19.18
N ASP A 80 9.09 -1.05 19.69
CA ASP A 80 8.12 -1.89 20.40
C ASP A 80 7.61 -3.02 19.47
N PRO A 81 7.76 -4.29 19.89
CA PRO A 81 7.25 -5.43 19.10
C PRO A 81 5.78 -5.32 18.73
N ALA A 82 4.96 -4.71 19.57
CA ALA A 82 3.54 -4.51 19.28
C ALA A 82 3.32 -3.58 18.07
N VAL A 83 4.24 -2.65 17.80
CA VAL A 83 4.11 -1.71 16.67
C VAL A 83 4.35 -2.41 15.34
N TRP A 84 5.49 -3.13 15.19
CA TRP A 84 5.76 -3.82 13.94
C TRP A 84 4.84 -5.04 13.72
N SER A 85 4.38 -5.71 14.81
CA SER A 85 3.36 -6.75 14.71
C SER A 85 2.05 -6.22 14.13
N ARG A 86 1.57 -5.07 14.63
CA ARG A 86 0.39 -4.39 14.04
C ARG A 86 0.58 -3.99 12.58
N GLN A 87 1.80 -3.62 12.16
CA GLN A 87 2.08 -3.35 10.76
C GLN A 87 1.92 -4.59 9.89
N LEU A 88 2.45 -5.73 10.34
CA LEU A 88 2.32 -7.01 9.63
C LEU A 88 0.85 -7.46 9.59
N GLU A 89 0.15 -7.40 10.72
CA GLU A 89 -1.26 -7.77 10.81
C GLU A 89 -2.09 -6.96 9.82
N ALA A 90 -2.05 -5.63 9.92
CA ALA A 90 -2.90 -4.77 9.09
C ALA A 90 -2.53 -4.79 7.60
N MET A 91 -1.23 -4.70 7.26
CA MET A 91 -0.80 -4.50 5.88
C MET A 91 -0.53 -5.80 5.12
N LEU A 92 -0.46 -6.93 5.79
CA LEU A 92 -0.21 -8.22 5.17
C LEU A 92 -1.29 -9.24 5.52
N VAL A 93 -1.41 -9.66 6.78
CA VAL A 93 -2.28 -10.78 7.17
C VAL A 93 -3.75 -10.48 6.88
N THR A 94 -4.29 -9.39 7.42
CA THR A 94 -5.68 -8.98 7.20
C THR A 94 -5.95 -8.69 5.73
N THR A 95 -4.99 -8.06 5.04
CA THR A 95 -5.07 -7.82 3.60
C THR A 95 -5.22 -9.13 2.81
N MET A 96 -4.44 -10.18 3.14
CA MET A 96 -4.56 -11.50 2.51
C MET A 96 -5.93 -12.13 2.81
N ARG A 97 -6.43 -12.02 4.04
CA ARG A 97 -7.76 -12.54 4.43
C ARG A 97 -8.89 -11.85 3.67
N LEU A 98 -8.89 -10.51 3.58
CA LEU A 98 -9.89 -9.78 2.79
C LEU A 98 -9.81 -10.12 1.30
N THR A 99 -8.62 -10.32 0.77
CA THR A 99 -8.42 -10.76 -0.62
C THR A 99 -8.98 -12.17 -0.84
N HIS A 100 -8.77 -13.09 0.11
CA HIS A 100 -9.37 -14.44 0.08
C HIS A 100 -10.90 -14.39 0.04
N LEU A 101 -11.51 -13.59 0.92
CA LEU A 101 -12.96 -13.39 0.92
C LEU A 101 -13.47 -12.80 -0.40
N HIS A 102 -12.77 -11.82 -0.96
CA HIS A 102 -13.11 -11.21 -2.24
C HIS A 102 -13.09 -12.24 -3.38
N LEU A 103 -12.02 -13.01 -3.50
CA LEU A 103 -11.90 -14.07 -4.50
C LEU A 103 -12.97 -15.16 -4.33
N GLY A 104 -13.30 -15.52 -3.08
CA GLY A 104 -14.39 -16.44 -2.78
C GLY A 104 -15.74 -15.94 -3.28
N ARG A 105 -16.04 -14.65 -3.08
CA ARG A 105 -17.26 -13.99 -3.57
C ARG A 105 -17.31 -13.92 -5.11
N LEU A 106 -16.19 -13.63 -5.77
CA LEU A 106 -16.11 -13.64 -7.25
C LEU A 106 -16.38 -15.05 -7.79
N ARG A 107 -15.78 -16.09 -7.19
CA ARG A 107 -16.02 -17.48 -7.57
C ARG A 107 -17.49 -17.89 -7.37
N GLY A 108 -18.12 -17.47 -6.28
CA GLY A 108 -19.52 -17.77 -5.98
C GLY A 108 -20.50 -17.20 -7.01
N ARG A 109 -20.12 -16.17 -7.78
CA ARG A 109 -20.91 -15.64 -8.92
C ARG A 109 -20.84 -16.53 -10.18
N GLY A 110 -20.12 -17.65 -10.16
CA GLY A 110 -19.92 -18.53 -11.31
C GLY A 110 -18.96 -17.98 -12.38
N ARG A 111 -18.38 -16.79 -12.17
CA ARG A 111 -17.46 -16.17 -13.11
C ARG A 111 -16.33 -15.44 -12.36
N MET A 112 -15.11 -15.95 -12.53
CA MET A 112 -13.91 -15.34 -11.99
C MET A 112 -13.51 -14.11 -12.83
N ARG A 113 -14.23 -13.00 -12.59
CA ARG A 113 -13.98 -11.71 -13.24
C ARG A 113 -13.93 -10.61 -12.19
N GLY A 114 -12.88 -9.82 -12.20
CA GLY A 114 -12.71 -8.69 -11.28
C GLY A 114 -11.27 -8.20 -11.21
N GLY A 115 -10.96 -7.42 -10.17
CA GLY A 115 -9.61 -6.87 -10.00
C GLY A 115 -9.17 -6.87 -8.54
N ILE A 116 -7.87 -7.04 -8.35
CA ILE A 116 -7.17 -6.87 -7.08
C ILE A 116 -6.00 -5.93 -7.31
N VAL A 117 -5.90 -4.89 -6.51
CA VAL A 117 -4.74 -4.00 -6.46
C VAL A 117 -4.15 -4.06 -5.07
N ASN A 118 -2.94 -4.56 -4.96
CA ASN A 118 -2.17 -4.52 -3.73
C ASN A 118 -1.18 -3.35 -3.80
N VAL A 119 -1.36 -2.35 -2.95
CA VAL A 119 -0.44 -1.20 -2.87
C VAL A 119 0.74 -1.58 -1.99
N SER A 120 1.77 -2.15 -2.63
CA SER A 120 3.05 -2.44 -1.98
C SER A 120 3.93 -1.18 -1.88
N SER A 121 5.15 -1.18 -2.37
CA SER A 121 6.05 -0.02 -2.38
C SER A 121 7.28 -0.28 -3.24
N VAL A 122 7.93 0.76 -3.76
CA VAL A 122 9.31 0.66 -4.29
C VAL A 122 10.33 0.25 -3.22
N ALA A 123 9.99 0.36 -1.93
CA ALA A 123 10.77 -0.17 -0.82
C ALA A 123 10.99 -1.70 -0.87
N VAL A 124 10.21 -2.42 -1.68
CA VAL A 124 10.45 -3.84 -1.99
C VAL A 124 11.79 -4.03 -2.72
N ASP A 125 12.12 -3.12 -3.62
CA ASP A 125 13.38 -3.17 -4.38
C ASP A 125 14.55 -2.57 -3.57
N PHE A 126 14.26 -1.57 -2.70
CA PHE A 126 15.22 -0.86 -1.84
C PHE A 126 14.62 -0.60 -0.45
N PRO A 127 14.84 -1.52 0.52
CA PRO A 127 14.30 -1.39 1.87
C PRO A 127 14.75 -0.11 2.57
N LEU A 128 13.81 0.59 3.18
CA LEU A 128 14.06 1.83 3.92
C LEU A 128 14.74 1.53 5.26
N PRO A 129 15.85 2.21 5.61
CA PRO A 129 16.47 2.04 6.92
C PRO A 129 15.50 2.45 8.04
N HIS A 130 15.60 1.79 9.18
CA HIS A 130 14.78 2.04 10.37
C HIS A 130 13.26 1.88 10.18
N MET A 131 12.83 1.16 9.12
CA MET A 131 11.42 0.85 8.83
C MET A 131 11.21 -0.66 8.62
N SER A 132 11.82 -1.50 9.44
CA SER A 132 11.86 -2.95 9.26
C SER A 132 10.47 -3.60 9.13
N GLY A 133 9.53 -3.29 10.02
CA GLY A 133 8.17 -3.82 9.97
C GLY A 133 7.43 -3.44 8.68
N TYR A 134 7.56 -2.19 8.25
CA TYR A 134 7.00 -1.72 6.98
C TYR A 134 7.60 -2.45 5.77
N ASN A 135 8.94 -2.57 5.72
CA ASN A 135 9.63 -3.25 4.63
C ASN A 135 9.19 -4.71 4.51
N VAL A 136 9.10 -5.43 5.63
CA VAL A 136 8.65 -6.83 5.65
C VAL A 136 7.21 -6.94 5.17
N ALA A 137 6.30 -6.10 5.67
CA ALA A 137 4.90 -6.10 5.26
C ALA A 137 4.75 -5.86 3.76
N LYS A 138 5.47 -4.86 3.21
CA LYS A 138 5.38 -4.52 1.78
C LYS A 138 6.06 -5.54 0.87
N ALA A 139 7.16 -6.15 1.31
CA ALA A 139 7.82 -7.24 0.60
C ALA A 139 6.92 -8.49 0.58
N GLY A 140 6.32 -8.85 1.72
CA GLY A 140 5.34 -9.94 1.82
C GLY A 140 4.12 -9.71 0.93
N LEU A 141 3.56 -8.50 0.94
CA LEU A 141 2.42 -8.14 0.09
C LEU A 141 2.76 -8.22 -1.40
N SER A 142 3.97 -7.84 -1.77
CA SER A 142 4.44 -7.97 -3.15
C SER A 142 4.62 -9.43 -3.56
N ALA A 143 5.22 -10.27 -2.71
CA ALA A 143 5.36 -11.71 -2.96
C ALA A 143 3.99 -12.39 -3.08
N PHE A 144 3.04 -12.04 -2.21
CA PHE A 144 1.65 -12.49 -2.31
C PHE A 144 1.00 -12.09 -3.64
N SER A 145 1.23 -10.85 -4.09
CA SER A 145 0.70 -10.37 -5.38
C SER A 145 1.24 -11.17 -6.55
N GLU A 146 2.55 -11.46 -6.57
CA GLU A 146 3.17 -12.28 -7.63
C GLU A 146 2.59 -13.70 -7.66
N SER A 147 2.33 -14.32 -6.48
CA SER A 147 1.65 -15.62 -6.40
C SER A 147 0.25 -15.56 -7.02
N LEU A 148 -0.54 -14.54 -6.64
CA LEU A 148 -1.89 -14.37 -7.18
C LEU A 148 -1.90 -14.08 -8.69
N ILE A 149 -0.94 -13.30 -9.21
CA ILE A 149 -0.78 -13.07 -10.66
C ILE A 149 -0.63 -14.40 -11.40
N PHE A 150 0.12 -15.33 -10.81
CA PHE A 150 0.31 -16.65 -11.38
C PHE A 150 -0.95 -17.54 -11.25
N GLU A 151 -1.57 -17.56 -10.08
CA GLU A 151 -2.76 -18.38 -9.79
C GLU A 151 -3.99 -17.95 -10.59
N MET A 152 -4.13 -16.66 -10.88
CA MET A 152 -5.28 -16.12 -11.63
C MET A 152 -5.12 -16.22 -13.15
N ARG A 153 -4.06 -16.84 -13.67
CA ARG A 153 -3.92 -17.11 -15.11
C ARG A 153 -5.08 -17.96 -15.63
N GLY A 154 -5.60 -17.59 -16.79
CA GLY A 154 -6.77 -18.26 -17.38
C GLY A 154 -8.11 -17.83 -16.81
N THR A 155 -8.13 -16.89 -15.86
CA THR A 155 -9.34 -16.22 -15.39
C THR A 155 -9.42 -14.78 -15.91
N GLU A 156 -10.55 -14.10 -15.68
CA GLU A 156 -10.70 -12.66 -15.98
C GLU A 156 -10.41 -11.79 -14.73
N VAL A 157 -9.68 -12.33 -13.74
CA VAL A 157 -9.24 -11.56 -12.56
C VAL A 157 -7.90 -10.90 -12.85
N ILE A 158 -7.87 -9.58 -12.74
CA ILE A 158 -6.65 -8.78 -12.90
C ILE A 158 -6.03 -8.57 -11.53
N VAL A 159 -4.75 -8.89 -11.37
CA VAL A 159 -3.98 -8.64 -10.15
C VAL A 159 -2.85 -7.67 -10.43
N VAL A 160 -2.82 -6.54 -9.72
CA VAL A 160 -1.80 -5.51 -9.85
C VAL A 160 -1.03 -5.36 -8.54
N ASP A 161 0.27 -5.65 -8.57
CA ASP A 161 1.23 -5.23 -7.55
C ASP A 161 1.62 -3.77 -7.83
N PHE A 162 0.95 -2.84 -7.18
CA PHE A 162 1.20 -1.42 -7.34
C PHE A 162 2.29 -0.97 -6.38
N ARG A 163 3.45 -0.55 -6.93
CA ARG A 163 4.62 -0.09 -6.17
C ARG A 163 4.80 1.42 -6.32
N PRO A 164 4.13 2.24 -5.50
CA PRO A 164 4.38 3.68 -5.47
C PRO A 164 5.75 3.96 -4.88
N GLY A 165 6.42 4.98 -5.44
CA GLY A 165 7.54 5.67 -4.83
C GLY A 165 7.06 6.73 -3.84
N ASP A 166 7.85 7.80 -3.67
CA ASP A 166 7.53 8.88 -2.77
C ASP A 166 6.39 9.75 -3.33
N TYR A 167 5.38 9.94 -2.51
CA TYR A 167 4.26 10.85 -2.76
C TYR A 167 3.89 11.60 -1.49
N ARG A 168 3.55 12.87 -1.63
CA ARG A 168 3.10 13.70 -0.50
C ARG A 168 1.69 13.31 -0.08
N THR A 169 1.59 12.53 1.01
CA THR A 169 0.34 11.98 1.54
C THR A 169 0.30 12.06 3.06
N ALA A 170 -0.86 11.75 3.66
CA ALA A 170 -0.99 11.60 5.12
C ALA A 170 -0.16 10.44 5.70
N PHE A 171 0.42 9.56 4.89
CA PHE A 171 1.35 8.53 5.32
C PHE A 171 2.55 9.12 6.06
N ASN A 172 3.05 10.29 5.61
CA ASN A 172 4.18 10.98 6.24
C ASN A 172 3.88 11.33 7.71
N GLN A 173 2.64 11.71 8.00
CA GLN A 173 2.19 12.05 9.36
C GLN A 173 2.07 10.81 10.26
N SER A 174 1.88 9.60 9.68
CA SER A 174 1.81 8.35 10.42
C SER A 174 3.18 7.82 10.87
N MET A 175 4.26 8.34 10.31
CA MET A 175 5.64 8.00 10.65
C MET A 175 6.20 8.93 11.72
N SER A 176 5.49 9.12 12.83
CA SER A 176 5.98 9.99 13.90
C SER A 176 7.34 9.52 14.39
N PRO A 177 8.36 10.39 14.34
CA PRO A 177 9.65 10.06 14.92
C PRO A 177 9.51 9.88 16.43
N THR A 178 10.16 8.88 16.95
CA THR A 178 10.25 8.68 18.40
C THR A 178 11.15 9.76 19.02
N THR A 179 11.03 9.98 20.32
CA THR A 179 11.93 10.86 21.11
C THR A 179 13.41 10.51 20.96
N LEU A 180 13.71 9.31 20.44
CA LEU A 180 15.07 8.83 20.14
C LEU A 180 15.83 9.69 19.12
N LEU A 181 15.12 10.45 18.26
CA LEU A 181 15.79 11.34 17.29
C LEU A 181 16.63 12.43 17.97
N THR A 182 16.24 12.89 19.14
CA THR A 182 17.00 13.90 19.89
C THR A 182 18.24 13.33 20.53
N GLN A 183 18.31 12.01 20.73
CA GLN A 183 19.41 11.33 21.41
C GLN A 183 20.46 10.75 20.45
N GLN A 184 20.10 10.56 19.15
CA GLN A 184 20.97 9.93 18.16
C GLN A 184 21.11 10.82 16.91
N PRO A 185 22.18 11.64 16.80
CA PRO A 185 22.37 12.57 15.66
C PRO A 185 22.36 11.90 14.28
N GLY A 186 22.92 10.70 14.17
CA GLY A 186 22.92 9.91 12.92
C GLY A 186 21.49 9.53 12.49
N LEU A 187 20.66 9.10 13.43
CA LEU A 187 19.25 8.77 13.18
C LEU A 187 18.47 10.01 12.74
N ALA A 188 18.71 11.16 13.38
CA ALA A 188 18.09 12.43 13.04
C ALA A 188 18.45 12.89 11.62
N SER A 189 19.66 12.61 11.13
CA SER A 189 20.07 12.96 9.76
C SER A 189 19.31 12.13 8.71
N ILE A 190 19.18 10.82 8.95
CA ILE A 190 18.42 9.91 8.08
C ILE A 190 16.94 10.30 8.05
N TRP A 191 16.35 10.59 9.24
CA TRP A 191 14.97 11.04 9.33
C TRP A 191 14.73 12.34 8.55
N ARG A 192 15.56 13.37 8.77
CA ARG A 192 15.42 14.66 8.05
C ARG A 192 15.45 14.48 6.54
N ARG A 193 16.29 13.58 6.04
CA ARG A 193 16.37 13.30 4.59
C ARG A 193 15.14 12.58 4.08
N LEU A 194 14.64 11.58 4.82
CA LEU A 194 13.40 10.88 4.50
C LEU A 194 12.22 11.84 4.49
N ASP A 195 12.05 12.63 5.56
CA ASP A 195 10.97 13.61 5.70
C ASP A 195 11.02 14.67 4.60
N HIS A 196 12.21 15.18 4.28
CA HIS A 196 12.39 16.12 3.17
C HIS A 196 11.95 15.50 1.83
N ASN A 197 12.39 14.28 1.51
CA ASN A 197 12.03 13.60 0.27
C ASN A 197 10.51 13.40 0.17
N LEU A 198 9.85 13.00 1.25
CA LEU A 198 8.41 12.80 1.30
C LEU A 198 7.62 14.11 1.19
N ASN A 199 8.08 15.18 1.82
CA ASN A 199 7.41 16.49 1.80
C ASN A 199 7.59 17.24 0.46
N THR A 200 8.69 16.98 -0.26
CA THR A 200 8.95 17.53 -1.60
C THR A 200 8.45 16.63 -2.74
N ALA A 201 7.97 15.43 -2.40
CA ALA A 201 7.45 14.48 -3.37
C ALA A 201 6.22 15.01 -4.14
N PRO A 202 5.94 14.50 -5.35
CA PRO A 202 4.76 14.88 -6.12
C PRO A 202 3.46 14.52 -5.41
N LEU A 203 2.37 15.16 -5.84
CA LEU A 203 1.03 14.86 -5.34
C LEU A 203 0.57 13.46 -5.78
N PRO A 204 -0.26 12.76 -4.98
CA PRO A 204 -0.69 11.40 -5.25
C PRO A 204 -1.63 11.24 -6.46
N VAL A 205 -2.09 12.34 -7.05
CA VAL A 205 -2.90 12.34 -8.28
C VAL A 205 -2.19 11.62 -9.44
N ARG A 206 -0.85 11.73 -9.51
CA ARG A 206 -0.06 11.01 -10.51
C ARG A 206 -0.16 9.49 -10.31
N ALA A 207 0.00 9.02 -9.06
CA ALA A 207 -0.16 7.61 -8.73
C ALA A 207 -1.55 7.09 -9.10
N ALA A 208 -2.60 7.89 -8.84
CA ALA A 208 -3.97 7.54 -9.20
C ALA A 208 -4.18 7.40 -10.72
N ARG A 209 -3.60 8.31 -11.52
CA ARG A 209 -3.64 8.22 -13.00
C ARG A 209 -2.89 6.99 -13.52
N ASP A 210 -1.74 6.66 -12.93
CA ASP A 210 -0.95 5.50 -13.35
C ASP A 210 -1.69 4.20 -13.06
N LEU A 211 -2.34 4.12 -11.88
CA LEU A 211 -3.18 2.98 -11.51
C LEU A 211 -4.39 2.84 -12.45
N GLU A 212 -5.12 3.92 -12.70
CA GLU A 212 -6.26 3.91 -13.64
C GLU A 212 -5.86 3.38 -15.02
N ARG A 213 -4.75 3.89 -15.58
CA ARG A 213 -4.22 3.41 -16.87
C ARG A 213 -3.88 1.92 -16.85
N ALA A 214 -3.37 1.41 -15.73
CA ALA A 214 -3.08 -0.01 -15.59
C ALA A 214 -4.36 -0.85 -15.55
N LEU A 215 -5.37 -0.41 -14.82
CA LEU A 215 -6.67 -1.07 -14.76
C LEU A 215 -7.37 -1.08 -16.13
N LEU A 216 -7.31 0.03 -16.86
CA LEU A 216 -7.87 0.11 -18.24
C LEU A 216 -7.15 -0.79 -19.25
N ARG A 217 -5.87 -1.10 -19.04
CA ARG A 217 -5.13 -2.07 -19.87
C ARG A 217 -5.58 -3.51 -19.65
N GLY A 218 -6.23 -3.80 -18.54
CA GLY A 218 -6.77 -5.12 -18.24
C GLY A 218 -5.71 -6.22 -18.10
N LYS A 219 -4.49 -5.90 -17.63
CA LYS A 219 -3.38 -6.85 -17.51
C LYS A 219 -2.86 -6.95 -16.11
N SER A 220 -2.70 -8.18 -15.61
CA SER A 220 -2.00 -8.44 -14.36
C SER A 220 -0.50 -8.14 -14.47
N GLY A 221 0.11 -7.73 -13.36
CA GLY A 221 1.55 -7.49 -13.29
C GLY A 221 1.95 -6.43 -12.27
N THR A 222 3.24 -6.15 -12.22
CA THR A 222 3.82 -5.12 -11.33
C THR A 222 3.81 -3.77 -12.01
N LEU A 223 3.23 -2.77 -11.34
CA LEU A 223 3.22 -1.37 -11.77
C LEU A 223 4.01 -0.50 -10.80
N ARG A 224 5.05 0.15 -11.28
CA ARG A 224 5.79 1.18 -10.52
C ARG A 224 5.30 2.57 -10.89
N SER A 225 5.12 3.44 -9.89
CA SER A 225 4.72 4.84 -10.08
C SER A 225 5.57 5.74 -9.20
N GLY A 226 6.16 6.78 -9.76
CA GLY A 226 7.09 7.66 -9.03
C GLY A 226 8.03 8.42 -9.98
N SER A 227 9.17 8.88 -9.47
CA SER A 227 10.22 9.48 -10.29
C SER A 227 10.85 8.44 -11.25
N LEU A 228 11.51 8.91 -12.32
CA LEU A 228 12.23 8.03 -13.24
C LEU A 228 13.28 7.17 -12.52
N PHE A 229 13.94 7.76 -11.52
CA PHE A 229 14.87 7.02 -10.69
C PHE A 229 14.19 5.84 -9.98
N GLN A 230 13.05 6.07 -9.33
CA GLN A 230 12.33 5.07 -8.55
C GLN A 230 11.62 4.01 -9.40
N THR A 231 11.21 4.36 -10.62
CA THR A 231 10.41 3.46 -11.48
C THR A 231 11.23 2.63 -12.45
N VAL A 232 12.41 3.12 -12.85
CA VAL A 232 13.25 2.49 -13.87
C VAL A 232 14.67 2.22 -13.36
N ILE A 233 15.38 3.28 -12.91
CA ILE A 233 16.81 3.17 -12.60
C ILE A 233 17.04 2.30 -11.37
N ALA A 234 16.34 2.58 -10.28
CA ALA A 234 16.49 1.84 -9.04
C ALA A 234 16.12 0.35 -9.19
N PRO A 235 14.98 -0.04 -9.79
CA PRO A 235 14.66 -1.44 -10.04
C PRO A 235 15.69 -2.16 -10.94
N PHE A 236 16.19 -1.49 -11.98
CA PHE A 236 17.24 -2.04 -12.82
C PHE A 236 18.52 -2.31 -12.01
N LEU A 237 18.99 -1.32 -11.25
CA LEU A 237 20.14 -1.48 -10.36
C LEU A 237 19.90 -2.56 -9.30
N SER A 238 18.68 -2.65 -8.75
CA SER A 238 18.35 -3.67 -7.75
C SER A 238 18.48 -5.09 -8.30
N ARG A 239 18.23 -5.28 -9.58
CA ARG A 239 18.28 -6.60 -10.23
C ARG A 239 19.70 -7.03 -10.59
N PHE A 240 20.57 -6.10 -11.00
CA PHE A 240 21.88 -6.40 -11.57
C PHE A 240 23.06 -5.94 -10.72
N ALA A 241 22.88 -5.01 -9.80
CA ALA A 241 23.96 -4.53 -8.95
C ALA A 241 24.33 -5.55 -7.86
N PRO A 242 25.62 -5.77 -7.60
CA PRO A 242 26.07 -6.53 -6.44
C PRO A 242 25.48 -5.97 -5.14
N LEU A 243 25.25 -6.84 -4.16
CA LEU A 243 24.64 -6.44 -2.89
C LEU A 243 25.43 -5.35 -2.15
N ALA A 244 26.78 -5.40 -2.24
CA ALA A 244 27.64 -4.37 -1.67
C ALA A 244 27.38 -2.99 -2.28
N LEU A 245 27.23 -2.92 -3.62
CA LEU A 245 26.93 -1.67 -4.31
C LEU A 245 25.54 -1.14 -3.96
N LYS A 246 24.55 -2.03 -3.84
CA LYS A 246 23.21 -1.63 -3.36
C LYS A 246 23.27 -1.01 -1.98
N ARG A 247 23.98 -1.64 -1.05
CA ARG A 247 24.16 -1.13 0.32
C ARG A 247 24.86 0.23 0.34
N ALA A 248 25.92 0.39 -0.45
CA ALA A 248 26.64 1.66 -0.56
C ALA A 248 25.76 2.78 -1.13
N LEU A 249 24.96 2.50 -2.18
CA LEU A 249 24.00 3.45 -2.75
C LEU A 249 22.92 3.85 -1.75
N MET A 250 22.40 2.88 -0.99
CA MET A 250 21.42 3.13 0.07
C MET A 250 22.00 4.00 1.18
N ALA A 251 23.19 3.66 1.67
CA ALA A 251 23.88 4.46 2.69
C ALA A 251 24.05 5.92 2.21
N ARG A 252 24.52 6.11 0.98
CA ARG A 252 24.67 7.45 0.39
C ARG A 252 23.34 8.19 0.20
N TYR A 253 22.28 7.47 -0.25
CA TYR A 253 20.96 8.06 -0.47
C TYR A 253 20.34 8.55 0.83
N PHE A 254 20.49 7.80 1.93
CA PHE A 254 19.94 8.15 3.24
C PHE A 254 20.94 8.93 4.13
N GLY A 255 22.17 9.17 3.67
CA GLY A 255 23.19 9.87 4.45
C GLY A 255 23.65 9.09 5.67
N ALA A 256 23.59 7.76 5.60
CA ALA A 256 24.19 6.85 6.56
C ALA A 256 25.62 6.58 6.13
N SER A 257 26.57 7.29 6.75
CA SER A 257 28.01 7.05 6.61
C SER A 257 28.50 6.09 7.67
#